data_525e86f776b789541ed2c2a417abfefc
#
_entry.id   525e86f776b789541ed2c2a417abfefc
#
_cell.length_a   1.000
_cell.length_b   1.000
_cell.length_c   1.000
_cell.angle_alpha   90.00
_cell.angle_beta   90.00
_cell.angle_gamma   90.00
#
_symmetry.space_group_name_H-M   'P 1'
#
loop_
_entity.id
_entity.type
_entity.pdbx_description
1 polymer ?
#
loop_
_entity_poly.entity_id
_entity_poly.type
_entity_poly.pdbx_seq_one_letter_code
_entity_poly.pdbx_strand_id
1 'polypeptide(L)'
;MTRLIRNKSKAEPAPPTTLFLFGAHGDLVKRLLMPALYNLSRDGLLGDGLRIIGVDHNAITDEAFAKKLEDFIRAEVAAKVGKGDQALDPDLWAKLAKGISYVQGDFLDDSTYQALAAKIADSGTGNAVFYLATAPRFFSEVVRRLGAAGLLQEAPEAFRRVVIEKPFGSDLPTAEALNACLLKVMTENQIYRIDHYLGKETVQNILISRFSNSLFEAFWNNHYIDHVQITAAETVGVETRGNFFEKTGTLRDMVPNHLFQLLAMVAMEPPAAFGADAVRGEKAKVVGAIRPWSLEDARANSVRGQYTAGEIAGKQLPGYREEANVAPDSSTETFVALKVMIDNWRWVGVPFYLRTGKRMSIRDTEIVICFKPAPYAQFRDTEVDELKPTYLKIQIQPNEGMWFDLLAKRPGPTLDMANIELGFAYEDFFEMQPSTGYETLIYDCMTGDQTLFQRADNIENGWRAVQPFLDAWKEDDGIQAYKAGEDGPAAADALLARDGRAWHSLG
;
A
#
# COMPACT_ATOMS: atom_id res chain seq x y z
N MET A 1 5.74 -11.18 -32.08
CA MET A 1 6.11 -9.79 -31.75
C MET A 1 4.86 -9.13 -31.17
N THR A 2 4.75 -9.05 -29.86
CA THR A 2 3.67 -8.32 -29.18
C THR A 2 3.91 -6.83 -29.40
N ARG A 3 2.94 -6.13 -29.98
CA ARG A 3 3.05 -4.69 -30.23
C ARG A 3 2.75 -4.00 -28.90
N LEU A 4 3.74 -3.35 -28.29
CA LEU A 4 3.53 -2.55 -27.09
C LEU A 4 2.40 -1.54 -27.30
N ILE A 5 1.45 -1.54 -26.39
CA ILE A 5 0.35 -0.59 -26.39
C ILE A 5 0.89 0.72 -25.83
N ARG A 6 1.00 1.74 -26.69
CA ARG A 6 1.42 3.08 -26.25
C ARG A 6 0.35 3.72 -25.40
N ASN A 7 0.68 4.00 -24.16
CA ASN A 7 -0.14 4.79 -23.26
C ASN A 7 -0.18 6.25 -23.75
N LYS A 8 -1.27 6.63 -24.40
CA LYS A 8 -1.65 8.04 -24.47
C LYS A 8 -2.65 8.27 -23.34
N SER A 9 -2.17 8.75 -22.21
CA SER A 9 -3.08 9.25 -21.17
C SER A 9 -4.02 10.29 -21.80
N LYS A 10 -5.33 10.10 -21.60
CA LYS A 10 -6.35 11.09 -21.91
C LYS A 10 -6.62 12.02 -20.73
N ALA A 11 -5.84 11.88 -19.65
CA ALA A 11 -6.00 12.67 -18.46
C ALA A 11 -5.67 14.14 -18.75
N GLU A 12 -6.54 15.03 -18.30
CA GLU A 12 -6.33 16.48 -18.38
C GLU A 12 -5.35 16.91 -17.27
N PRO A 13 -4.59 17.99 -17.46
CA PRO A 13 -3.76 18.53 -16.40
C PRO A 13 -4.58 18.86 -15.15
N ALA A 14 -4.04 18.55 -13.98
CA ALA A 14 -4.66 18.90 -12.71
C ALA A 14 -4.91 20.42 -12.61
N PRO A 15 -5.99 20.86 -11.95
CA PRO A 15 -6.28 22.29 -11.82
C PRO A 15 -5.17 23.01 -11.04
N PRO A 16 -4.98 24.33 -11.27
CA PRO A 16 -4.04 25.13 -10.53
C PRO A 16 -4.21 24.93 -9.02
N THR A 17 -3.15 24.55 -8.32
CA THR A 17 -3.21 24.11 -6.93
C THR A 17 -2.02 24.62 -6.14
N THR A 18 -2.24 25.05 -4.91
CA THR A 18 -1.19 25.28 -3.91
C THR A 18 -1.04 24.04 -3.03
N LEU A 19 0.08 23.35 -3.17
CA LEU A 19 0.43 22.15 -2.39
C LEU A 19 1.34 22.53 -1.24
N PHE A 20 0.85 22.44 -0.02
CA PHE A 20 1.64 22.63 1.20
C PHE A 20 2.20 21.28 1.68
N LEU A 21 3.52 21.19 1.83
CA LEU A 21 4.23 19.99 2.29
C LEU A 21 4.68 20.21 3.74
N PHE A 22 3.91 19.72 4.70
CA PHE A 22 4.29 19.72 6.11
C PHE A 22 5.36 18.67 6.38
N GLY A 23 6.50 19.05 6.96
CA GLY A 23 7.66 18.20 7.10
C GLY A 23 8.53 18.18 5.82
N ALA A 24 8.70 19.36 5.22
CA ALA A 24 9.34 19.57 3.92
C ALA A 24 10.78 19.03 3.81
N HIS A 25 11.47 18.84 4.94
CA HIS A 25 12.81 18.27 4.99
C HIS A 25 12.84 16.75 5.18
N GLY A 26 11.67 16.10 5.30
CA GLY A 26 11.54 14.67 5.53
C GLY A 26 11.93 13.79 4.32
N ASP A 27 12.24 12.53 4.60
CA ASP A 27 12.62 11.55 3.56
C ASP A 27 11.49 11.28 2.57
N LEU A 28 10.23 11.33 3.01
CA LEU A 28 9.07 11.12 2.14
C LEU A 28 9.03 12.16 1.01
N VAL A 29 9.19 13.44 1.37
CA VAL A 29 9.19 14.54 0.40
C VAL A 29 10.31 14.34 -0.62
N LYS A 30 11.50 13.98 -0.16
CA LYS A 30 12.69 13.83 -0.99
C LYS A 30 12.61 12.64 -1.94
N ARG A 31 12.29 11.46 -1.39
CA ARG A 31 12.41 10.18 -2.10
C ARG A 31 11.18 9.81 -2.92
N LEU A 32 10.02 10.33 -2.55
CA LEU A 32 8.75 9.91 -3.14
C LEU A 32 7.94 11.07 -3.72
N LEU A 33 7.63 12.12 -2.93
CA LEU A 33 6.71 13.16 -3.37
C LEU A 33 7.31 14.06 -4.47
N MET A 34 8.54 14.52 -4.30
CA MET A 34 9.18 15.37 -5.32
C MET A 34 9.49 14.61 -6.62
N PRO A 35 10.01 13.37 -6.61
CA PRO A 35 10.09 12.58 -7.81
C PRO A 35 8.73 12.33 -8.50
N ALA A 36 7.67 12.06 -7.71
CA ALA A 36 6.32 11.91 -8.27
C ALA A 36 5.81 13.20 -8.93
N LEU A 37 5.98 14.36 -8.30
CA LEU A 37 5.62 15.65 -8.88
C LEU A 37 6.43 15.96 -10.14
N TYR A 38 7.71 15.61 -10.17
CA TYR A 38 8.54 15.74 -11.35
C TYR A 38 8.03 14.83 -12.50
N ASN A 39 7.71 13.57 -12.21
CA ASN A 39 7.15 12.64 -13.20
C ASN A 39 5.80 13.16 -13.74
N LEU A 40 4.89 13.59 -12.89
CA LEU A 40 3.62 14.20 -13.30
C LEU A 40 3.80 15.44 -14.17
N SER A 41 4.80 16.28 -13.85
CA SER A 41 5.14 17.46 -14.66
C SER A 41 5.68 17.06 -16.05
N ARG A 42 6.57 16.05 -16.10
CA ARG A 42 7.10 15.49 -17.34
C ARG A 42 5.99 14.95 -18.23
N ASP A 43 5.02 14.28 -17.64
CA ASP A 43 3.90 13.65 -18.36
C ASP A 43 2.78 14.66 -18.71
N GLY A 44 2.98 15.97 -18.39
CA GLY A 44 2.04 17.03 -18.70
C GLY A 44 0.76 17.02 -17.85
N LEU A 45 0.75 16.30 -16.74
CA LEU A 45 -0.39 16.14 -15.85
C LEU A 45 -0.50 17.20 -14.75
N LEU A 46 0.49 18.10 -14.64
CA LEU A 46 0.47 19.26 -13.76
C LEU A 46 0.31 20.54 -14.59
N GLY A 47 -0.71 21.32 -14.23
CA GLY A 47 -0.96 22.62 -14.88
C GLY A 47 0.09 23.69 -14.53
N ASP A 48 0.13 24.79 -15.30
CA ASP A 48 1.09 25.90 -15.11
C ASP A 48 0.90 26.66 -13.78
N GLY A 49 -0.18 26.44 -13.05
CA GLY A 49 -0.51 27.10 -11.79
C GLY A 49 -0.16 26.32 -10.54
N LEU A 50 0.64 25.23 -10.63
CA LEU A 50 1.08 24.49 -9.43
C LEU A 50 2.06 25.33 -8.62
N ARG A 51 1.77 25.48 -7.32
CA ARG A 51 2.70 26.04 -6.32
C ARG A 51 3.01 24.97 -5.28
N ILE A 52 4.29 24.79 -4.96
CA ILE A 52 4.77 23.84 -3.95
C ILE A 52 5.36 24.64 -2.81
N ILE A 53 4.78 24.54 -1.61
CA ILE A 53 5.19 25.30 -0.45
C ILE A 53 5.66 24.34 0.63
N GLY A 54 6.97 24.30 0.87
CA GLY A 54 7.53 23.57 2.00
C GLY A 54 7.19 24.27 3.32
N VAL A 55 6.79 23.50 4.33
CA VAL A 55 6.50 23.99 5.68
C VAL A 55 7.29 23.18 6.69
N ASP A 56 8.21 23.81 7.40
CA ASP A 56 9.04 23.16 8.42
C ASP A 56 9.69 24.20 9.34
N HIS A 57 10.24 23.77 10.48
CA HIS A 57 10.82 24.66 11.48
C HIS A 57 12.21 25.20 11.12
N ASN A 58 12.94 24.53 10.22
CA ASN A 58 14.29 24.94 9.81
C ASN A 58 14.27 26.23 9.00
N ALA A 59 15.22 27.14 9.27
CA ALA A 59 15.39 28.36 8.48
C ALA A 59 16.09 28.05 7.17
N ILE A 60 15.44 28.36 6.03
CA ILE A 60 15.99 28.24 4.68
C ILE A 60 15.31 29.23 3.75
N THR A 61 16.00 29.73 2.72
CA THR A 61 15.39 30.59 1.68
C THR A 61 14.67 29.75 0.63
N ASP A 62 13.76 30.37 -0.13
CA ASP A 62 13.04 29.72 -1.23
C ASP A 62 14.01 29.07 -2.26
N GLU A 63 15.07 29.81 -2.62
CA GLU A 63 16.08 29.34 -3.59
C GLU A 63 16.88 28.16 -3.03
N ALA A 64 17.28 28.21 -1.77
CA ALA A 64 18.04 27.13 -1.15
C ALA A 64 17.16 25.89 -0.95
N PHE A 65 15.87 26.06 -0.67
CA PHE A 65 14.91 24.96 -0.60
C PHE A 65 14.71 24.31 -1.97
N ALA A 66 14.45 25.11 -3.03
CA ALA A 66 14.32 24.60 -4.39
C ALA A 66 15.59 23.89 -4.86
N LYS A 67 16.79 24.44 -4.56
CA LYS A 67 18.07 23.79 -4.87
C LYS A 67 18.24 22.43 -4.18
N LYS A 68 17.84 22.36 -2.91
CA LYS A 68 17.89 21.11 -2.16
C LYS A 68 16.99 20.04 -2.77
N LEU A 69 15.80 20.41 -3.22
CA LEU A 69 14.87 19.49 -3.89
C LEU A 69 15.42 19.02 -5.25
N GLU A 70 16.05 19.95 -6.01
CA GLU A 70 16.75 19.60 -7.26
C GLU A 70 17.83 18.55 -7.05
N ASP A 71 18.67 18.76 -6.03
CA ASP A 71 19.77 17.86 -5.72
C ASP A 71 19.26 16.45 -5.36
N PHE A 72 18.10 16.33 -4.69
CA PHE A 72 17.47 15.03 -4.42
C PHE A 72 16.96 14.36 -5.69
N ILE A 73 16.25 15.08 -6.57
CA ILE A 73 15.76 14.49 -7.81
C ILE A 73 16.94 14.06 -8.69
N ARG A 74 18.00 14.87 -8.78
CA ARG A 74 19.21 14.51 -9.51
C ARG A 74 19.88 13.23 -8.96
N ALA A 75 19.96 13.10 -7.64
CA ALA A 75 20.53 11.90 -7.01
C ALA A 75 19.66 10.66 -7.29
N GLU A 76 18.33 10.80 -7.25
CA GLU A 76 17.39 9.72 -7.51
C GLU A 76 17.40 9.28 -8.97
N VAL A 77 17.45 10.25 -9.90
CA VAL A 77 17.60 9.99 -11.33
C VAL A 77 18.95 9.30 -11.60
N ALA A 78 20.05 9.81 -11.01
CA ALA A 78 21.38 9.21 -11.18
C ALA A 78 21.46 7.77 -10.66
N ALA A 79 20.77 7.44 -9.56
CA ALA A 79 20.70 6.08 -9.03
C ALA A 79 19.99 5.09 -9.96
N LYS A 80 19.15 5.58 -10.88
CA LYS A 80 18.39 4.79 -11.87
C LYS A 80 19.05 4.75 -13.26
N VAL A 81 20.04 5.61 -13.54
CA VAL A 81 20.72 5.76 -14.84
C VAL A 81 21.40 4.48 -15.37
N GLY A 82 21.59 3.44 -14.58
CA GLY A 82 21.99 2.11 -15.09
C GLY A 82 20.93 1.36 -15.89
N LYS A 83 19.69 1.88 -15.99
CA LYS A 83 18.52 1.26 -16.63
C LYS A 83 17.93 2.07 -17.81
N GLY A 84 18.67 2.99 -18.41
CA GLY A 84 18.23 3.74 -19.59
C GLY A 84 17.46 5.03 -19.30
N ASP A 85 17.46 5.54 -18.09
CA ASP A 85 16.74 6.74 -17.70
C ASP A 85 17.44 8.03 -18.07
N GLN A 86 16.66 9.02 -18.50
CA GLN A 86 17.11 10.34 -18.92
C GLN A 86 17.61 11.16 -17.71
N ALA A 87 18.63 11.97 -17.93
CA ALA A 87 19.06 12.98 -16.97
C ALA A 87 17.91 13.95 -16.63
N LEU A 88 17.96 14.61 -15.47
CA LEU A 88 17.00 15.65 -15.10
C LEU A 88 16.93 16.69 -16.23
N ASP A 89 15.73 16.90 -16.79
CA ASP A 89 15.47 17.94 -17.80
C ASP A 89 15.56 19.34 -17.15
N PRO A 90 16.54 20.18 -17.54
CA PRO A 90 16.75 21.47 -16.93
C PRO A 90 15.58 22.45 -17.14
N ASP A 91 14.91 22.39 -18.30
CA ASP A 91 13.82 23.31 -18.64
C ASP A 91 12.56 22.93 -17.86
N LEU A 92 12.27 21.65 -17.77
CA LEU A 92 11.17 21.11 -16.96
C LEU A 92 11.38 21.45 -15.48
N TRP A 93 12.59 21.25 -14.95
CA TRP A 93 12.92 21.62 -13.59
C TRP A 93 12.78 23.13 -13.36
N ALA A 94 13.32 23.97 -14.25
CA ALA A 94 13.22 25.40 -14.14
C ALA A 94 11.75 25.89 -14.12
N LYS A 95 10.87 25.22 -14.87
CA LYS A 95 9.43 25.49 -14.84
C LYS A 95 8.82 25.15 -13.46
N LEU A 96 9.10 23.97 -12.95
CA LEU A 96 8.59 23.49 -11.66
C LEU A 96 9.13 24.35 -10.50
N ALA A 97 10.42 24.69 -10.52
CA ALA A 97 11.10 25.45 -9.49
C ALA A 97 10.54 26.88 -9.29
N LYS A 98 9.97 27.48 -10.33
CA LYS A 98 9.31 28.80 -10.24
C LYS A 98 8.11 28.80 -9.26
N GLY A 99 7.46 27.66 -9.09
CA GLY A 99 6.35 27.50 -8.17
C GLY A 99 6.76 27.10 -6.76
N ILE A 100 8.06 26.85 -6.50
CA ILE A 100 8.54 26.38 -5.20
C ILE A 100 8.81 27.57 -4.28
N SER A 101 8.28 27.51 -3.06
CA SER A 101 8.62 28.45 -1.98
C SER A 101 8.58 27.73 -0.63
N TYR A 102 8.96 28.43 0.42
CA TYR A 102 9.10 27.88 1.76
C TYR A 102 8.47 28.78 2.81
N VAL A 103 7.87 28.19 3.81
CA VAL A 103 7.38 28.86 5.03
C VAL A 103 8.10 28.24 6.21
N GLN A 104 8.98 29.00 6.84
CA GLN A 104 9.52 28.62 8.13
C GLN A 104 8.43 28.76 9.19
N GLY A 105 8.13 27.71 9.94
CA GLY A 105 7.14 27.77 11.00
C GLY A 105 7.11 26.52 11.85
N ASP A 106 6.74 26.67 13.10
CA ASP A 106 6.41 25.57 13.99
C ASP A 106 4.96 25.15 13.74
N PHE A 107 4.70 23.86 13.65
CA PHE A 107 3.34 23.30 13.48
C PHE A 107 2.43 23.61 14.69
N LEU A 108 3.00 24.01 15.82
CA LEU A 108 2.29 24.37 17.02
C LEU A 108 2.09 25.88 17.17
N ASP A 109 2.54 26.70 16.22
CA ASP A 109 2.41 28.16 16.25
C ASP A 109 1.35 28.65 15.25
N ASP A 110 0.40 29.48 15.73
CA ASP A 110 -0.67 30.05 14.91
C ASP A 110 -0.15 31.00 13.82
N SER A 111 1.00 31.64 14.02
CA SER A 111 1.64 32.52 13.02
C SER A 111 2.00 31.73 11.75
N THR A 112 2.35 30.46 11.87
CA THR A 112 2.56 29.58 10.72
C THR A 112 1.32 29.54 9.82
N TYR A 113 0.14 29.32 10.38
CA TYR A 113 -1.11 29.22 9.64
C TYR A 113 -1.58 30.53 9.03
N GLN A 114 -1.23 31.66 9.66
CA GLN A 114 -1.44 33.01 9.08
C GLN A 114 -0.57 33.20 7.81
N ALA A 115 0.68 32.73 7.85
CA ALA A 115 1.56 32.74 6.67
C ALA A 115 1.02 31.86 5.54
N LEU A 116 0.46 30.67 5.86
CA LEU A 116 -0.19 29.81 4.84
C LEU A 116 -1.42 30.51 4.24
N ALA A 117 -2.23 31.19 5.04
CA ALA A 117 -3.39 31.96 4.56
C ALA A 117 -2.97 33.02 3.53
N ALA A 118 -1.90 33.76 3.81
CA ALA A 118 -1.36 34.75 2.88
C ALA A 118 -0.91 34.08 1.55
N LYS A 119 -0.22 32.93 1.61
CA LYS A 119 0.19 32.19 0.42
C LYS A 119 -0.98 31.70 -0.43
N ILE A 120 -2.10 31.32 0.19
CA ILE A 120 -3.33 30.96 -0.53
C ILE A 120 -3.95 32.19 -1.20
N ALA A 121 -4.05 33.30 -0.49
CA ALA A 121 -4.58 34.56 -1.04
C ALA A 121 -3.77 35.03 -2.27
N ASP A 122 -2.46 34.89 -2.22
CA ASP A 122 -1.53 35.25 -3.31
C ASP A 122 -1.56 34.25 -4.47
N SER A 123 -2.20 33.08 -4.32
CA SER A 123 -2.19 32.04 -5.34
C SER A 123 -3.10 32.34 -6.54
N GLY A 124 -4.12 33.13 -6.35
CA GLY A 124 -5.12 33.49 -7.38
C GLY A 124 -6.15 32.40 -7.69
N THR A 125 -5.97 31.16 -7.20
CA THR A 125 -6.87 30.03 -7.50
C THR A 125 -7.73 29.62 -6.32
N GLY A 126 -7.27 29.89 -5.11
CA GLY A 126 -7.90 29.42 -3.89
C GLY A 126 -7.80 27.91 -3.63
N ASN A 127 -7.44 27.07 -4.60
CA ASN A 127 -7.27 25.63 -4.41
C ASN A 127 -6.05 25.32 -3.52
N ALA A 128 -6.24 24.50 -2.48
CA ALA A 128 -5.16 24.09 -1.61
C ALA A 128 -5.22 22.62 -1.23
N VAL A 129 -4.05 21.98 -1.25
CA VAL A 129 -3.80 20.63 -0.71
C VAL A 129 -2.79 20.77 0.43
N PHE A 130 -3.15 20.28 1.61
CA PHE A 130 -2.29 20.22 2.78
C PHE A 130 -1.80 18.80 2.96
N TYR A 131 -0.57 18.53 2.58
CA TYR A 131 0.05 17.20 2.66
C TYR A 131 0.81 17.06 3.98
N LEU A 132 0.37 16.16 4.84
CA LEU A 132 0.98 15.91 6.15
C LEU A 132 2.09 14.85 6.05
N ALA A 133 3.25 15.23 5.50
CA ALA A 133 4.46 14.41 5.41
C ALA A 133 5.30 14.47 6.71
N THR A 134 4.64 14.52 7.85
CA THR A 134 5.24 14.72 9.17
C THR A 134 4.93 13.56 10.12
N ALA A 135 5.47 13.60 11.34
CA ALA A 135 5.21 12.55 12.33
C ALA A 135 3.73 12.52 12.74
N PRO A 136 3.13 11.33 12.94
CA PRO A 136 1.69 11.15 13.22
C PRO A 136 1.17 11.94 14.42
N ARG A 137 2.01 12.19 15.41
CA ARG A 137 1.66 13.01 16.59
C ARG A 137 1.22 14.43 16.24
N PHE A 138 1.56 14.93 15.08
CA PHE A 138 1.20 16.28 14.62
C PHE A 138 -0.09 16.30 13.79
N PHE A 139 -0.61 15.16 13.30
CA PHE A 139 -1.75 15.15 12.39
C PHE A 139 -2.97 15.88 12.96
N SER A 140 -3.44 15.49 14.13
CA SER A 140 -4.59 16.11 14.77
C SER A 140 -4.38 17.59 15.08
N GLU A 141 -3.19 17.98 15.52
CA GLU A 141 -2.90 19.37 15.89
C GLU A 141 -2.80 20.28 14.65
N VAL A 142 -2.12 19.84 13.59
CA VAL A 142 -2.06 20.57 12.31
C VAL A 142 -3.45 20.79 11.75
N VAL A 143 -4.27 19.73 11.70
CA VAL A 143 -5.63 19.83 11.17
C VAL A 143 -6.52 20.73 12.01
N ARG A 144 -6.44 20.63 13.33
CA ARG A 144 -7.17 21.52 14.25
C ARG A 144 -6.82 23.00 14.00
N ARG A 145 -5.53 23.30 13.80
CA ARG A 145 -5.06 24.67 13.54
C ARG A 145 -5.42 25.17 12.14
N LEU A 146 -5.34 24.30 11.11
CA LEU A 146 -5.85 24.62 9.78
C LEU A 146 -7.34 25.00 9.84
N GLY A 147 -8.14 24.23 10.60
CA GLY A 147 -9.55 24.54 10.83
C GLY A 147 -9.77 25.85 11.57
N ALA A 148 -9.04 26.10 12.66
CA ALA A 148 -9.14 27.34 13.44
C ALA A 148 -8.75 28.59 12.63
N ALA A 149 -7.79 28.45 11.71
CA ALA A 149 -7.38 29.53 10.79
C ALA A 149 -8.32 29.68 9.57
N GLY A 150 -9.40 28.89 9.47
CA GLY A 150 -10.33 28.93 8.35
C GLY A 150 -9.78 28.37 7.03
N LEU A 151 -8.62 27.71 7.06
CA LEU A 151 -7.93 27.23 5.85
C LEU A 151 -8.58 26.00 5.22
N LEU A 152 -9.47 25.32 5.94
CA LEU A 152 -10.21 24.15 5.46
C LEU A 152 -11.61 24.51 4.92
N GLN A 153 -12.00 25.79 4.94
CA GLN A 153 -13.27 26.22 4.37
C GLN A 153 -13.17 26.32 2.86
N GLU A 154 -13.99 25.55 2.16
CA GLU A 154 -14.09 25.57 0.71
C GLU A 154 -14.95 26.74 0.23
N ALA A 155 -14.61 27.28 -0.94
CA ALA A 155 -15.44 28.22 -1.67
C ALA A 155 -16.06 27.51 -2.90
N PRO A 156 -17.10 28.07 -3.55
CA PRO A 156 -17.80 27.39 -4.65
C PRO A 156 -16.89 26.90 -5.78
N GLU A 157 -15.74 27.56 -6.01
CA GLU A 157 -14.79 27.23 -7.07
C GLU A 157 -13.39 26.90 -6.52
N ALA A 158 -13.26 26.61 -5.22
CA ALA A 158 -11.98 26.40 -4.57
C ALA A 158 -12.05 25.29 -3.53
N PHE A 159 -11.35 24.20 -3.80
CA PHE A 159 -11.28 23.07 -2.88
C PHE A 159 -10.20 23.27 -1.81
N ARG A 160 -10.41 22.59 -0.68
CA ARG A 160 -9.46 22.48 0.44
C ARG A 160 -9.35 21.01 0.83
N ARG A 161 -8.19 20.38 0.59
CA ARG A 161 -7.99 18.94 0.81
C ARG A 161 -6.81 18.69 1.73
N VAL A 162 -6.93 17.68 2.56
CA VAL A 162 -5.86 17.26 3.47
C VAL A 162 -5.44 15.84 3.13
N VAL A 163 -4.16 15.67 2.85
CA VAL A 163 -3.55 14.35 2.62
C VAL A 163 -2.88 13.89 3.91
N ILE A 164 -3.21 12.70 4.35
CA ILE A 164 -2.70 12.11 5.59
C ILE A 164 -2.01 10.79 5.25
N GLU A 165 -0.77 10.66 5.71
CA GLU A 165 0.03 9.46 5.63
C GLU A 165 -0.28 8.47 6.75
N LYS A 166 0.03 7.18 6.52
CA LYS A 166 0.02 6.19 7.58
C LYS A 166 1.07 6.53 8.67
N PRO A 167 0.84 6.10 9.91
CA PRO A 167 -0.24 5.25 10.41
C PRO A 167 -1.50 6.04 10.78
N PHE A 168 -2.67 5.41 10.58
CA PHE A 168 -3.97 5.94 10.99
C PHE A 168 -4.38 5.35 12.34
N GLY A 169 -3.72 5.79 13.40
CA GLY A 169 -3.78 5.18 14.73
C GLY A 169 -2.81 4.02 14.89
N SER A 170 -2.77 3.46 16.09
CA SER A 170 -1.98 2.26 16.48
C SER A 170 -2.85 1.11 17.01
N ASP A 171 -4.13 1.38 17.19
CA ASP A 171 -5.20 0.48 17.61
C ASP A 171 -6.56 1.10 17.25
N LEU A 172 -7.65 0.38 17.48
CA LEU A 172 -9.00 0.88 17.18
C LEU A 172 -9.33 2.21 17.89
N PRO A 173 -9.13 2.36 19.22
CA PRO A 173 -9.45 3.62 19.90
C PRO A 173 -8.70 4.83 19.36
N THR A 174 -7.41 4.69 19.01
CA THR A 174 -6.61 5.79 18.49
C THR A 174 -6.98 6.15 17.05
N ALA A 175 -7.40 5.17 16.25
CA ALA A 175 -7.91 5.40 14.89
C ALA A 175 -9.26 6.15 14.93
N GLU A 176 -10.20 5.72 15.79
CA GLU A 176 -11.48 6.41 16.00
C GLU A 176 -11.27 7.84 16.50
N ALA A 177 -10.34 8.05 17.44
CA ALA A 177 -10.01 9.37 17.95
C ALA A 177 -9.43 10.29 16.87
N LEU A 178 -8.54 9.79 16.01
CA LEU A 178 -8.00 10.54 14.88
C LEU A 178 -9.11 10.91 13.90
N ASN A 179 -9.94 9.96 13.47
CA ASN A 179 -11.05 10.22 12.55
C ASN A 179 -12.05 11.22 13.13
N ALA A 180 -12.42 11.07 14.40
CA ALA A 180 -13.30 12.01 15.09
C ALA A 180 -12.70 13.44 15.16
N CYS A 181 -11.40 13.55 15.34
CA CYS A 181 -10.70 14.85 15.32
C CYS A 181 -10.77 15.51 13.93
N LEU A 182 -10.50 14.74 12.87
CA LEU A 182 -10.53 15.23 11.49
C LEU A 182 -11.94 15.69 11.10
N LEU A 183 -12.95 14.87 11.38
CA LEU A 183 -14.36 15.13 11.01
C LEU A 183 -15.02 16.28 11.80
N LYS A 184 -14.38 16.79 12.86
CA LYS A 184 -14.85 18.01 13.55
C LYS A 184 -14.63 19.28 12.74
N VAL A 185 -13.63 19.30 11.86
CA VAL A 185 -13.20 20.53 11.17
C VAL A 185 -13.29 20.46 9.65
N MET A 186 -13.53 19.26 9.09
CA MET A 186 -13.69 19.04 7.65
C MET A 186 -14.62 17.86 7.36
N THR A 187 -15.05 17.73 6.12
CA THR A 187 -15.86 16.60 5.66
C THR A 187 -14.97 15.46 5.13
N GLU A 188 -15.52 14.24 5.07
CA GLU A 188 -14.78 13.08 4.55
C GLU A 188 -14.27 13.28 3.11
N ASN A 189 -14.98 14.07 2.29
CA ASN A 189 -14.59 14.37 0.92
C ASN A 189 -13.35 15.28 0.81
N GLN A 190 -12.94 15.90 1.91
CA GLN A 190 -11.72 16.71 1.99
C GLN A 190 -10.50 15.90 2.47
N ILE A 191 -10.70 14.64 2.93
CA ILE A 191 -9.67 13.83 3.58
C ILE A 191 -9.19 12.75 2.63
N TYR A 192 -7.88 12.75 2.35
CA TYR A 192 -7.19 11.82 1.45
C TYR A 192 -6.20 10.99 2.26
N ARG A 193 -6.63 9.82 2.78
CA ARG A 193 -5.76 8.92 3.56
C ARG A 193 -5.04 7.99 2.61
N ILE A 194 -3.72 8.14 2.52
CA ILE A 194 -2.88 7.43 1.57
C ILE A 194 -2.48 6.04 2.08
N ASP A 195 -2.74 5.05 1.22
CA ASP A 195 -2.01 3.80 1.21
C ASP A 195 -1.33 3.64 -0.17
N HIS A 196 0.00 3.72 -0.19
CA HIS A 196 0.76 3.70 -1.44
C HIS A 196 0.63 2.39 -2.25
N TYR A 197 0.14 1.30 -1.64
CA TYR A 197 -0.19 0.07 -2.37
C TYR A 197 -1.32 0.29 -3.38
N LEU A 198 -2.28 1.15 -3.06
CA LEU A 198 -3.38 1.48 -3.97
C LEU A 198 -2.93 2.32 -5.18
N GLY A 199 -1.78 3.00 -5.07
CA GLY A 199 -1.18 3.72 -6.19
C GLY A 199 -0.45 2.82 -7.21
N LYS A 200 -0.34 1.50 -6.94
CA LYS A 200 0.31 0.57 -7.87
C LYS A 200 -0.65 0.13 -8.97
N GLU A 201 -0.18 0.16 -10.22
CA GLU A 201 -0.96 -0.21 -11.41
C GLU A 201 -1.55 -1.62 -11.30
N THR A 202 -0.77 -2.58 -10.83
CA THR A 202 -1.21 -3.97 -10.66
C THR A 202 -2.35 -4.10 -9.65
N VAL A 203 -2.32 -3.31 -8.57
CA VAL A 203 -3.40 -3.31 -7.56
C VAL A 203 -4.68 -2.72 -8.17
N GLN A 204 -4.58 -1.63 -8.91
CA GLN A 204 -5.73 -1.03 -9.61
C GLN A 204 -6.28 -1.99 -10.67
N ASN A 205 -5.41 -2.72 -11.37
CA ASN A 205 -5.80 -3.68 -12.39
C ASN A 205 -6.63 -4.85 -11.82
N ILE A 206 -6.57 -5.16 -10.54
CA ILE A 206 -7.45 -6.17 -9.93
C ILE A 206 -8.92 -5.81 -10.20
N LEU A 207 -9.30 -4.55 -10.05
CA LEU A 207 -10.66 -4.09 -10.33
C LEU A 207 -11.02 -4.23 -11.82
N ILE A 208 -10.09 -3.84 -12.71
CA ILE A 208 -10.31 -3.94 -14.15
C ILE A 208 -10.41 -5.40 -14.57
N SER A 209 -9.48 -6.24 -14.14
CA SER A 209 -9.49 -7.67 -14.47
C SER A 209 -10.78 -8.35 -14.01
N ARG A 210 -11.21 -8.09 -12.78
CA ARG A 210 -12.43 -8.69 -12.23
C ARG A 210 -13.70 -8.17 -12.91
N PHE A 211 -13.86 -6.86 -13.04
CA PHE A 211 -15.14 -6.25 -13.37
C PHE A 211 -15.32 -5.89 -14.86
N SER A 212 -14.23 -5.93 -15.65
CA SER A 212 -14.32 -5.77 -17.10
C SER A 212 -14.31 -7.09 -17.87
N ASN A 213 -14.04 -8.21 -17.18
CA ASN A 213 -14.00 -9.54 -17.79
C ASN A 213 -15.00 -10.47 -17.07
N SER A 214 -16.14 -10.73 -17.68
CA SER A 214 -17.21 -11.54 -17.10
C SER A 214 -16.79 -12.95 -16.69
N LEU A 215 -15.74 -13.47 -17.31
CA LEU A 215 -15.16 -14.77 -16.98
C LEU A 215 -14.74 -14.85 -15.51
N PHE A 216 -14.02 -13.83 -15.01
CA PHE A 216 -13.53 -13.82 -13.63
C PHE A 216 -14.67 -13.83 -12.61
N GLU A 217 -15.69 -13.02 -12.80
CA GLU A 217 -16.77 -12.90 -11.82
C GLU A 217 -17.57 -14.20 -11.68
N ALA A 218 -17.64 -15.01 -12.74
CA ALA A 218 -18.36 -16.29 -12.72
C ALA A 218 -17.78 -17.29 -11.68
N PHE A 219 -16.48 -17.31 -11.47
CA PHE A 219 -15.82 -18.23 -10.52
C PHE A 219 -15.24 -17.53 -9.27
N TRP A 220 -15.46 -16.23 -9.12
CA TRP A 220 -14.87 -15.43 -8.03
C TRP A 220 -15.70 -15.48 -6.74
N ASN A 221 -15.88 -16.69 -6.20
CA ASN A 221 -16.72 -16.95 -5.04
C ASN A 221 -16.37 -18.29 -4.36
N ASN A 222 -17.01 -18.55 -3.23
CA ASN A 222 -16.82 -19.75 -2.41
C ASN A 222 -17.24 -21.07 -3.07
N HIS A 223 -17.89 -21.06 -4.23
CA HIS A 223 -18.18 -22.31 -4.96
C HIS A 223 -16.93 -22.86 -5.65
N TYR A 224 -16.05 -21.99 -6.12
CA TYR A 224 -14.87 -22.34 -6.90
C TYR A 224 -13.55 -22.13 -6.17
N ILE A 225 -13.47 -21.12 -5.29
CA ILE A 225 -12.25 -20.77 -4.57
C ILE A 225 -12.17 -21.58 -3.28
N ASP A 226 -11.02 -22.24 -3.08
CA ASP A 226 -10.70 -22.99 -1.86
C ASP A 226 -10.14 -22.07 -0.79
N HIS A 227 -9.16 -21.25 -1.13
CA HIS A 227 -8.56 -20.25 -0.24
C HIS A 227 -7.85 -19.15 -1.03
N VAL A 228 -7.50 -18.07 -0.33
CA VAL A 228 -6.71 -16.98 -0.88
C VAL A 228 -5.47 -16.78 0.00
N GLN A 229 -4.31 -16.57 -0.60
CA GLN A 229 -3.07 -16.19 0.08
C GLN A 229 -2.65 -14.80 -0.36
N ILE A 230 -2.27 -13.94 0.59
CA ILE A 230 -1.73 -12.60 0.33
C ILE A 230 -0.40 -12.50 1.05
N THR A 231 0.68 -12.38 0.30
CA THR A 231 2.03 -12.27 0.84
C THR A 231 2.62 -10.91 0.51
N ALA A 232 3.28 -10.29 1.50
CA ALA A 232 4.13 -9.11 1.31
C ALA A 232 5.46 -9.36 2.02
N ALA A 233 6.43 -9.93 1.31
CA ALA A 233 7.75 -10.28 1.79
C ALA A 233 8.76 -9.16 1.51
N GLU A 234 9.55 -8.80 2.50
CA GLU A 234 10.60 -7.79 2.41
C GLU A 234 11.97 -8.38 2.76
N THR A 235 12.98 -8.16 1.90
CA THR A 235 14.39 -8.52 2.21
C THR A 235 15.07 -7.50 3.12
N VAL A 236 14.50 -6.31 3.22
CA VAL A 236 15.03 -5.21 4.04
C VAL A 236 14.66 -5.46 5.50
N GLY A 237 15.61 -5.19 6.42
CA GLY A 237 15.39 -5.21 7.87
C GLY A 237 14.83 -3.88 8.38
N VAL A 238 14.90 -3.73 9.71
CA VAL A 238 14.52 -2.48 10.37
C VAL A 238 15.59 -1.41 10.23
N GLU A 239 16.85 -1.82 10.22
CA GLU A 239 18.03 -0.95 10.05
C GLU A 239 18.05 0.24 11.04
N THR A 240 18.05 1.47 10.55
CA THR A 240 18.09 2.68 11.40
C THR A 240 16.74 3.06 12.00
N ARG A 241 15.65 2.37 11.64
CA ARG A 241 14.28 2.68 12.07
C ARG A 241 13.83 1.93 13.35
N GLY A 242 14.74 1.37 14.14
CA GLY A 242 14.43 0.61 15.35
C GLY A 242 13.47 1.32 16.29
N ASN A 243 13.71 2.60 16.61
CA ASN A 243 12.82 3.40 17.49
C ASN A 243 11.35 3.50 17.02
N PHE A 244 11.12 3.52 15.71
CA PHE A 244 9.79 3.52 15.14
C PHE A 244 9.19 2.11 15.20
N PHE A 245 9.98 1.12 14.78
CA PHE A 245 9.50 -0.24 14.62
C PHE A 245 9.19 -0.93 15.95
N GLU A 246 9.95 -0.64 17.00
CA GLU A 246 9.69 -1.11 18.38
C GLU A 246 8.29 -0.74 18.88
N LYS A 247 7.73 0.37 18.42
CA LYS A 247 6.39 0.84 18.79
C LYS A 247 5.30 0.33 17.87
N THR A 248 5.65 -0.07 16.65
CA THR A 248 4.69 -0.37 15.60
C THR A 248 4.55 -1.88 15.41
N GLY A 249 5.65 -2.58 15.19
CA GLY A 249 5.66 -4.00 14.79
C GLY A 249 5.08 -4.22 13.39
N THR A 250 5.21 -5.44 12.91
CA THR A 250 4.77 -5.82 11.56
C THR A 250 3.25 -5.85 11.42
N LEU A 251 2.53 -6.28 12.46
CA LEU A 251 1.07 -6.35 12.40
C LEU A 251 0.46 -4.98 12.11
N ARG A 252 0.82 -3.98 12.91
CA ARG A 252 0.28 -2.61 12.79
C ARG A 252 0.75 -1.91 11.51
N ASP A 253 2.00 -2.15 11.10
CA ASP A 253 2.57 -1.52 9.92
C ASP A 253 1.93 -2.02 8.62
N MET A 254 1.63 -3.32 8.53
CA MET A 254 1.31 -3.97 7.27
C MET A 254 -0.14 -4.45 7.15
N VAL A 255 -0.74 -5.00 8.21
CA VAL A 255 -1.98 -5.75 8.08
C VAL A 255 -3.21 -4.86 7.92
N PRO A 256 -3.57 -3.92 8.85
CA PRO A 256 -4.76 -3.09 8.72
C PRO A 256 -4.68 -2.06 7.58
N ASN A 257 -3.50 -1.90 7.01
CA ASN A 257 -3.21 -1.04 5.88
C ASN A 257 -3.09 -1.87 4.59
N HIS A 258 -1.87 -2.15 4.15
CA HIS A 258 -1.58 -2.76 2.85
C HIS A 258 -2.29 -4.09 2.59
N LEU A 259 -2.19 -5.05 3.53
CA LEU A 259 -2.76 -6.38 3.29
C LEU A 259 -4.28 -6.35 3.25
N PHE A 260 -4.94 -5.54 4.08
CA PHE A 260 -6.39 -5.39 4.02
C PHE A 260 -6.87 -4.58 2.82
N GLN A 261 -6.04 -3.70 2.24
CA GLN A 261 -6.37 -3.08 0.96
C GLN A 261 -6.29 -4.10 -0.18
N LEU A 262 -5.25 -4.94 -0.22
CA LEU A 262 -5.17 -6.03 -1.20
C LEU A 262 -6.33 -7.03 -1.03
N LEU A 263 -6.63 -7.44 0.21
CA LEU A 263 -7.78 -8.28 0.53
C LEU A 263 -9.09 -7.63 0.05
N ALA A 264 -9.28 -6.32 0.30
CA ALA A 264 -10.48 -5.61 -0.10
C ALA A 264 -10.65 -5.57 -1.62
N MET A 265 -9.58 -5.31 -2.38
CA MET A 265 -9.62 -5.31 -3.86
C MET A 265 -9.97 -6.69 -4.42
N VAL A 266 -9.49 -7.76 -3.80
CA VAL A 266 -9.82 -9.14 -4.19
C VAL A 266 -11.24 -9.52 -3.79
N ALA A 267 -11.68 -9.12 -2.58
CA ALA A 267 -12.87 -9.70 -1.96
C ALA A 267 -14.14 -8.85 -2.10
N MET A 268 -14.05 -7.58 -2.55
CA MET A 268 -15.20 -6.68 -2.68
C MET A 268 -16.20 -7.16 -3.73
N GLU A 269 -17.47 -6.77 -3.56
CA GLU A 269 -18.49 -6.96 -4.59
C GLU A 269 -18.26 -5.98 -5.76
N PRO A 270 -18.80 -6.28 -6.97
CA PRO A 270 -18.79 -5.32 -8.06
C PRO A 270 -19.45 -4.01 -7.64
N PRO A 271 -18.76 -2.87 -7.74
CA PRO A 271 -19.36 -1.59 -7.38
C PRO A 271 -20.43 -1.19 -8.41
N ALA A 272 -21.48 -0.50 -7.98
CA ALA A 272 -22.54 -0.01 -8.87
C ALA A 272 -22.04 1.00 -9.92
N ALA A 273 -20.89 1.63 -9.67
CA ALA A 273 -20.20 2.53 -10.58
C ALA A 273 -18.69 2.57 -10.19
N PHE A 274 -17.82 2.95 -11.14
CA PHE A 274 -16.38 3.17 -10.83
C PHE A 274 -16.11 4.54 -10.16
N GLY A 275 -17.09 5.11 -9.47
CA GLY A 275 -16.91 6.33 -8.68
C GLY A 275 -16.40 6.01 -7.26
N ALA A 276 -15.72 6.98 -6.67
CA ALA A 276 -15.01 6.84 -5.40
C ALA A 276 -15.89 6.26 -4.27
N ASP A 277 -17.12 6.77 -4.10
CA ASP A 277 -17.99 6.33 -3.01
C ASP A 277 -18.47 4.88 -3.18
N ALA A 278 -18.77 4.47 -4.43
CA ALA A 278 -19.16 3.09 -4.71
C ALA A 278 -18.00 2.11 -4.44
N VAL A 279 -16.81 2.38 -4.95
CA VAL A 279 -15.63 1.53 -4.75
C VAL A 279 -15.23 1.48 -3.27
N ARG A 280 -15.13 2.64 -2.60
CA ARG A 280 -14.79 2.70 -1.16
C ARG A 280 -15.87 2.04 -0.30
N GLY A 281 -17.13 2.17 -0.70
CA GLY A 281 -18.25 1.50 -0.02
C GLY A 281 -18.13 -0.02 -0.05
N GLU A 282 -17.84 -0.61 -1.21
CA GLU A 282 -17.66 -2.07 -1.32
C GLU A 282 -16.41 -2.55 -0.57
N LYS A 283 -15.30 -1.80 -0.61
CA LYS A 283 -14.11 -2.08 0.20
C LYS A 283 -14.45 -2.11 1.70
N ALA A 284 -15.16 -1.11 2.19
CA ALA A 284 -15.54 -1.01 3.60
C ALA A 284 -16.48 -2.14 4.04
N LYS A 285 -17.43 -2.56 3.19
CA LYS A 285 -18.31 -3.70 3.46
C LYS A 285 -17.53 -4.99 3.66
N VAL A 286 -16.56 -5.29 2.81
CA VAL A 286 -15.81 -6.53 2.91
C VAL A 286 -14.87 -6.53 4.11
N VAL A 287 -14.18 -5.42 4.39
CA VAL A 287 -13.33 -5.32 5.59
C VAL A 287 -14.18 -5.37 6.87
N GLY A 288 -15.36 -4.76 6.87
CA GLY A 288 -16.33 -4.83 7.97
C GLY A 288 -16.93 -6.22 8.18
N ALA A 289 -16.88 -7.09 7.16
CA ALA A 289 -17.31 -8.49 7.24
C ALA A 289 -16.21 -9.45 7.68
N ILE A 290 -14.98 -9.00 7.90
CA ILE A 290 -13.92 -9.83 8.47
C ILE A 290 -14.36 -10.24 9.88
N ARG A 291 -14.36 -11.57 10.11
CA ARG A 291 -14.78 -12.15 11.40
C ARG A 291 -13.90 -11.66 12.54
N PRO A 292 -14.45 -11.03 13.58
CA PRO A 292 -13.69 -10.79 14.80
C PRO A 292 -13.50 -12.11 15.55
N TRP A 293 -12.26 -12.45 15.85
CA TRP A 293 -11.93 -13.67 16.60
C TRP A 293 -12.10 -13.48 18.10
N SER A 294 -12.39 -14.57 18.84
CA SER A 294 -12.12 -14.63 20.28
C SER A 294 -10.61 -14.56 20.54
N LEU A 295 -10.17 -14.29 21.77
CA LEU A 295 -8.72 -14.28 22.08
C LEU A 295 -8.08 -15.65 21.85
N GLU A 296 -8.79 -16.74 22.16
CA GLU A 296 -8.34 -18.11 21.90
C GLU A 296 -8.20 -18.39 20.41
N ASP A 297 -9.23 -18.05 19.61
CA ASP A 297 -9.20 -18.21 18.16
C ASP A 297 -8.14 -17.31 17.51
N ALA A 298 -7.95 -16.09 18.01
CA ALA A 298 -6.92 -15.19 17.53
C ALA A 298 -5.51 -15.78 17.72
N ARG A 299 -5.22 -16.38 18.89
CA ARG A 299 -3.98 -17.14 19.13
C ARG A 299 -3.83 -18.31 18.17
N ALA A 300 -4.89 -19.09 18.03
CA ALA A 300 -4.88 -20.27 17.16
C ALA A 300 -4.74 -19.93 15.67
N ASN A 301 -5.18 -18.77 15.22
CA ASN A 301 -5.20 -18.33 13.83
C ASN A 301 -4.15 -17.24 13.51
N SER A 302 -3.12 -17.11 14.35
CA SER A 302 -2.02 -16.18 14.12
C SER A 302 -0.67 -16.76 14.52
N VAL A 303 0.37 -16.27 13.84
CA VAL A 303 1.77 -16.53 14.16
C VAL A 303 2.51 -15.22 14.13
N ARG A 304 3.29 -14.92 15.16
CA ARG A 304 4.23 -13.80 15.17
C ARG A 304 5.66 -14.29 15.24
N GLY A 305 6.53 -13.67 14.45
CA GLY A 305 7.93 -14.05 14.35
C GLY A 305 8.88 -12.87 14.50
N GLN A 306 10.13 -13.18 14.84
CA GLN A 306 11.22 -12.20 14.91
C GLN A 306 12.45 -12.78 14.23
N TYR A 307 13.05 -12.04 13.30
CA TYR A 307 14.24 -12.53 12.61
C TYR A 307 15.49 -12.53 13.50
N THR A 308 16.26 -13.60 13.38
CA THR A 308 17.60 -13.76 13.95
C THR A 308 18.65 -13.54 12.86
N ALA A 309 19.93 -13.50 13.25
CA ALA A 309 21.01 -13.39 12.29
C ALA A 309 20.93 -14.50 11.23
N GLY A 310 21.26 -14.16 9.99
CA GLY A 310 21.21 -15.07 8.84
C GLY A 310 21.87 -14.47 7.61
N GLU A 311 21.54 -14.99 6.43
CA GLU A 311 22.18 -14.61 5.18
C GLU A 311 21.15 -14.39 4.07
N ILE A 312 21.28 -13.29 3.31
CA ILE A 312 20.52 -13.04 2.08
C ILE A 312 21.51 -12.68 0.97
N ALA A 313 21.41 -13.40 -0.15
CA ALA A 313 22.25 -13.18 -1.34
C ALA A 313 23.76 -13.13 -1.01
N GLY A 314 24.25 -14.00 -0.13
CA GLY A 314 25.65 -14.09 0.27
C GLY A 314 26.10 -13.04 1.31
N LYS A 315 25.19 -12.16 1.77
CA LYS A 315 25.51 -11.14 2.78
C LYS A 315 25.00 -11.57 4.15
N GLN A 316 25.91 -11.63 5.13
CA GLN A 316 25.54 -11.85 6.53
C GLN A 316 24.79 -10.63 7.08
N LEU A 317 23.72 -10.87 7.79
CA LEU A 317 22.79 -9.85 8.31
C LEU A 317 22.55 -10.08 9.80
N PRO A 318 22.45 -8.99 10.59
CA PRO A 318 22.18 -9.09 12.02
C PRO A 318 20.75 -9.58 12.28
N GLY A 319 20.53 -10.11 13.49
CA GLY A 319 19.20 -10.34 14.02
C GLY A 319 18.52 -9.04 14.44
N TYR A 320 17.21 -9.08 14.64
CA TYR A 320 16.40 -7.90 14.98
C TYR A 320 16.91 -7.17 16.24
N ARG A 321 17.21 -7.94 17.30
CA ARG A 321 17.71 -7.39 18.58
C ARG A 321 19.13 -6.84 18.50
N GLU A 322 19.81 -7.06 17.38
CA GLU A 322 21.15 -6.53 17.09
C GLU A 322 21.08 -5.26 16.21
N GLU A 323 19.90 -4.93 15.70
CA GLU A 323 19.69 -3.71 14.90
C GLU A 323 19.77 -2.45 15.77
N ALA A 324 20.13 -1.32 15.14
CA ALA A 324 20.28 -0.06 15.83
C ALA A 324 18.95 0.41 16.47
N ASN A 325 19.02 0.84 17.73
CA ASN A 325 17.87 1.36 18.50
C ASN A 325 16.76 0.32 18.75
N VAL A 326 17.08 -0.94 18.80
CA VAL A 326 16.21 -2.04 19.21
C VAL A 326 16.60 -2.50 20.61
N ALA A 327 15.61 -2.79 21.47
CA ALA A 327 15.87 -3.31 22.80
C ALA A 327 16.40 -4.75 22.73
N PRO A 328 17.44 -5.12 23.54
CA PRO A 328 18.01 -6.48 23.49
C PRO A 328 17.03 -7.59 23.86
N ASP A 329 15.98 -7.25 24.61
CA ASP A 329 14.92 -8.13 25.06
C ASP A 329 13.59 -7.89 24.32
N SER A 330 13.60 -7.16 23.20
CA SER A 330 12.41 -6.83 22.44
C SER A 330 11.61 -8.06 22.06
N SER A 331 10.29 -7.96 22.24
CA SER A 331 9.29 -8.93 21.79
C SER A 331 8.46 -8.41 20.60
N THR A 332 8.92 -7.36 19.92
CA THR A 332 8.25 -6.78 18.75
C THR A 332 8.38 -7.74 17.57
N GLU A 333 7.25 -8.06 16.95
CA GLU A 333 7.23 -8.97 15.80
C GLU A 333 7.71 -8.28 14.52
N THR A 334 8.54 -9.01 13.76
CA THR A 334 9.04 -8.63 12.43
C THR A 334 8.46 -9.49 11.31
N PHE A 335 7.62 -10.45 11.68
CA PHE A 335 6.88 -11.35 10.81
C PHE A 335 5.51 -11.63 11.41
N VAL A 336 4.51 -11.71 10.54
CA VAL A 336 3.15 -12.08 10.91
C VAL A 336 2.57 -13.01 9.85
N ALA A 337 1.93 -14.09 10.30
CA ALA A 337 1.02 -14.88 9.48
C ALA A 337 -0.34 -14.97 10.17
N LEU A 338 -1.42 -14.72 9.44
CA LEU A 338 -2.78 -14.72 9.94
C LEU A 338 -3.69 -15.54 9.04
N LYS A 339 -4.65 -16.23 9.66
CA LYS A 339 -5.85 -16.74 8.97
C LYS A 339 -7.02 -15.82 9.33
N VAL A 340 -7.65 -15.22 8.33
CA VAL A 340 -8.86 -14.41 8.49
C VAL A 340 -10.02 -15.01 7.71
N MET A 341 -11.24 -14.80 8.17
CA MET A 341 -12.46 -15.26 7.52
C MET A 341 -13.35 -14.06 7.22
N ILE A 342 -14.05 -14.11 6.11
CA ILE A 342 -15.00 -13.06 5.68
C ILE A 342 -16.41 -13.63 5.74
N ASP A 343 -17.23 -13.11 6.65
CA ASP A 343 -18.60 -13.59 6.91
C ASP A 343 -19.62 -12.90 6.00
N ASN A 344 -19.53 -13.18 4.71
CA ASN A 344 -20.53 -12.79 3.72
C ASN A 344 -20.85 -13.96 2.76
N TRP A 345 -21.85 -13.82 1.92
CA TRP A 345 -22.32 -14.90 1.04
C TRP A 345 -21.29 -15.32 0.01
N ARG A 346 -20.44 -14.42 -0.46
CA ARG A 346 -19.41 -14.69 -1.45
C ARG A 346 -18.26 -15.52 -0.88
N TRP A 347 -17.89 -15.28 0.38
CA TRP A 347 -16.64 -15.79 0.96
C TRP A 347 -16.81 -16.73 2.15
N VAL A 348 -18.05 -16.96 2.61
CA VAL A 348 -18.26 -17.87 3.75
C VAL A 348 -17.63 -19.22 3.49
N GLY A 349 -16.77 -19.68 4.41
CA GLY A 349 -16.03 -20.92 4.32
C GLY A 349 -14.69 -20.85 3.57
N VAL A 350 -14.34 -19.71 2.95
CA VAL A 350 -13.05 -19.49 2.28
C VAL A 350 -12.09 -18.77 3.23
N PRO A 351 -11.00 -19.41 3.69
CA PRO A 351 -9.98 -18.73 4.46
C PRO A 351 -9.10 -17.84 3.59
N PHE A 352 -8.73 -16.69 4.15
CA PHE A 352 -7.71 -15.80 3.62
C PHE A 352 -6.49 -15.91 4.53
N TYR A 353 -5.36 -16.35 3.98
CA TYR A 353 -4.08 -16.43 4.67
C TYR A 353 -3.24 -15.22 4.31
N LEU A 354 -2.84 -14.46 5.30
CA LEU A 354 -2.04 -13.25 5.14
C LEU A 354 -0.64 -13.52 5.71
N ARG A 355 0.41 -13.20 4.96
CA ARG A 355 1.80 -13.34 5.39
C ARG A 355 2.60 -12.08 5.06
N THR A 356 3.34 -11.57 6.01
CA THR A 356 4.26 -10.47 5.79
C THR A 356 5.42 -10.53 6.78
N GLY A 357 6.60 -10.13 6.33
CA GLY A 357 7.79 -10.15 7.19
C GLY A 357 8.95 -9.40 6.60
N LYS A 358 9.91 -9.05 7.48
CA LYS A 358 11.19 -8.45 7.12
C LYS A 358 12.30 -9.50 7.10
N ARG A 359 13.39 -9.22 6.37
CA ARG A 359 14.50 -10.16 6.18
C ARG A 359 14.07 -11.53 5.65
N MET A 360 12.97 -11.57 4.87
CA MET A 360 12.57 -12.79 4.16
C MET A 360 13.52 -13.09 3.00
N SER A 361 13.40 -14.29 2.42
CA SER A 361 14.31 -14.80 1.38
C SER A 361 14.40 -13.90 0.15
N ILE A 362 13.25 -13.37 -0.27
CA ILE A 362 13.14 -12.47 -1.42
C ILE A 362 12.17 -11.32 -1.13
N ARG A 363 12.26 -10.27 -1.93
CA ARG A 363 11.24 -9.22 -1.97
C ARG A 363 10.15 -9.66 -2.92
N ASP A 364 8.97 -9.90 -2.37
CA ASP A 364 7.82 -10.39 -3.12
C ASP A 364 6.51 -9.85 -2.54
N THR A 365 5.61 -9.40 -3.41
CA THR A 365 4.22 -9.10 -3.02
C THR A 365 3.31 -9.74 -4.05
N GLU A 366 2.56 -10.74 -3.60
CA GLU A 366 1.68 -11.52 -4.46
C GLU A 366 0.33 -11.79 -3.80
N ILE A 367 -0.66 -12.06 -4.64
CA ILE A 367 -1.95 -12.61 -4.25
C ILE A 367 -2.13 -13.92 -5.01
N VAL A 368 -2.36 -15.02 -4.29
CA VAL A 368 -2.60 -16.33 -4.89
C VAL A 368 -4.01 -16.80 -4.55
N ILE A 369 -4.81 -17.01 -5.58
CA ILE A 369 -6.18 -17.51 -5.48
C ILE A 369 -6.16 -18.98 -5.87
N CYS A 370 -6.32 -19.85 -4.88
CA CYS A 370 -6.32 -21.30 -5.06
C CYS A 370 -7.74 -21.79 -5.32
N PHE A 371 -7.92 -22.52 -6.40
CA PHE A 371 -9.21 -23.09 -6.76
C PHE A 371 -9.42 -24.45 -6.10
N LYS A 372 -10.68 -24.80 -5.85
CA LYS A 372 -11.05 -26.14 -5.39
C LYS A 372 -10.60 -27.19 -6.40
N PRO A 373 -10.11 -28.33 -5.93
CA PRO A 373 -9.68 -29.39 -6.83
C PRO A 373 -10.84 -29.91 -7.67
N ALA A 374 -10.53 -30.29 -8.91
CA ALA A 374 -11.49 -31.01 -9.73
C ALA A 374 -11.81 -32.37 -9.09
N PRO A 375 -13.04 -32.92 -9.29
CA PRO A 375 -13.37 -34.25 -8.81
C PRO A 375 -12.42 -35.30 -9.41
N TYR A 376 -11.75 -36.07 -8.57
CA TYR A 376 -10.78 -37.09 -9.00
C TYR A 376 -11.44 -38.30 -9.73
N ALA A 377 -12.77 -38.44 -9.64
CA ALA A 377 -13.50 -39.60 -10.15
C ALA A 377 -13.26 -39.91 -11.63
N GLN A 378 -12.98 -38.88 -12.46
CA GLN A 378 -12.70 -39.05 -13.90
C GLN A 378 -11.35 -39.72 -14.18
N PHE A 379 -10.43 -39.71 -13.22
CA PHE A 379 -9.07 -40.26 -13.37
C PHE A 379 -8.85 -41.59 -12.64
N ARG A 380 -9.93 -42.19 -12.10
CA ARG A 380 -9.89 -43.55 -11.55
C ARG A 380 -9.41 -44.52 -12.60
N ASP A 381 -8.58 -45.48 -12.20
CA ASP A 381 -8.03 -46.51 -13.10
C ASP A 381 -7.11 -45.95 -14.20
N THR A 382 -6.53 -44.79 -14.00
CA THR A 382 -5.48 -44.21 -14.86
C THR A 382 -4.16 -44.12 -14.10
N GLU A 383 -3.08 -43.73 -14.78
CA GLU A 383 -1.76 -43.52 -14.19
C GLU A 383 -1.67 -42.18 -13.42
N VAL A 384 -2.77 -41.42 -13.29
CA VAL A 384 -2.81 -40.14 -12.59
C VAL A 384 -3.04 -40.39 -11.12
N ASP A 385 -2.01 -40.16 -10.30
CA ASP A 385 -2.08 -40.38 -8.85
C ASP A 385 -2.72 -39.21 -8.11
N GLU A 386 -2.52 -37.97 -8.58
CA GLU A 386 -2.97 -36.78 -7.93
C GLU A 386 -3.29 -35.67 -8.94
N LEU A 387 -4.33 -34.86 -8.65
CA LEU A 387 -4.62 -33.63 -9.36
C LEU A 387 -4.07 -32.47 -8.56
N LYS A 388 -3.04 -31.81 -9.07
CA LYS A 388 -2.49 -30.61 -8.45
C LYS A 388 -3.51 -29.48 -8.47
N PRO A 389 -3.58 -28.66 -7.41
CA PRO A 389 -4.43 -27.49 -7.38
C PRO A 389 -4.08 -26.54 -8.54
N THR A 390 -5.10 -25.92 -9.12
CA THR A 390 -4.93 -24.80 -10.03
C THR A 390 -5.04 -23.49 -9.25
N TYR A 391 -4.30 -22.47 -9.64
CA TYR A 391 -4.35 -21.17 -8.99
C TYR A 391 -4.16 -20.03 -9.99
N LEU A 392 -4.61 -18.85 -9.57
CA LEU A 392 -4.34 -17.57 -10.20
C LEU A 392 -3.40 -16.79 -9.31
N LYS A 393 -2.21 -16.47 -9.81
CA LYS A 393 -1.24 -15.59 -9.17
C LYS A 393 -1.36 -14.17 -9.74
N ILE A 394 -1.50 -13.19 -8.87
CA ILE A 394 -1.43 -11.76 -9.18
C ILE A 394 -0.16 -11.24 -8.52
N GLN A 395 0.86 -10.95 -9.31
CA GLN A 395 2.14 -10.45 -8.88
C GLN A 395 2.12 -8.92 -8.82
N ILE A 396 2.24 -8.37 -7.61
CA ILE A 396 2.21 -6.90 -7.39
C ILE A 396 3.61 -6.30 -7.54
N GLN A 397 4.64 -7.02 -7.10
CA GLN A 397 6.05 -6.67 -7.26
C GLN A 397 6.94 -7.89 -6.96
N PRO A 398 8.16 -8.02 -7.59
CA PRO A 398 8.76 -7.03 -8.48
C PRO A 398 8.25 -7.09 -9.92
N ASN A 399 7.88 -8.26 -10.43
CA ASN A 399 7.53 -8.49 -11.83
C ASN A 399 6.01 -8.45 -11.98
N GLU A 400 5.46 -7.25 -12.16
CA GLU A 400 4.02 -7.02 -12.21
C GLU A 400 3.33 -7.83 -13.31
N GLY A 401 2.28 -8.58 -12.94
CA GLY A 401 1.57 -9.42 -13.89
C GLY A 401 0.53 -10.33 -13.27
N MET A 402 -0.01 -11.23 -14.12
CA MET A 402 -1.04 -12.18 -13.72
C MET A 402 -0.86 -13.50 -14.45
N TRP A 403 -0.88 -14.61 -13.72
CA TRP A 403 -0.66 -15.96 -14.26
C TRP A 403 -1.65 -16.98 -13.69
N PHE A 404 -2.20 -17.82 -14.60
CA PHE A 404 -2.89 -19.03 -14.23
C PHE A 404 -1.94 -20.22 -14.29
N ASP A 405 -1.91 -21.04 -13.25
CA ASP A 405 -1.30 -22.36 -13.29
C ASP A 405 -2.38 -23.40 -13.55
N LEU A 406 -2.25 -24.11 -14.66
CA LEU A 406 -3.24 -25.03 -15.18
C LEU A 406 -2.60 -26.39 -15.51
N LEU A 407 -3.40 -27.47 -15.40
CA LEU A 407 -2.98 -28.78 -15.82
C LEU A 407 -3.24 -28.99 -17.32
N ALA A 408 -2.24 -29.49 -18.05
CA ALA A 408 -2.35 -29.89 -19.42
C ALA A 408 -1.77 -31.30 -19.64
N LYS A 409 -2.36 -32.07 -20.56
CA LYS A 409 -1.82 -33.37 -20.94
C LYS A 409 -0.49 -33.18 -21.68
N ARG A 410 0.57 -33.88 -21.28
CA ARG A 410 1.80 -33.97 -22.08
C ARG A 410 1.53 -34.68 -23.42
N PRO A 411 2.12 -34.20 -24.52
CA PRO A 411 2.06 -34.94 -25.79
C PRO A 411 2.61 -36.35 -25.65
N GLY A 412 1.89 -37.34 -26.18
CA GLY A 412 2.29 -38.73 -26.11
C GLY A 412 1.12 -39.71 -25.93
N PRO A 413 1.36 -41.04 -25.94
CA PRO A 413 0.32 -42.07 -25.87
C PRO A 413 -0.22 -42.28 -24.44
N THR A 414 0.49 -41.83 -23.40
CA THR A 414 0.10 -42.00 -22.01
C THR A 414 -0.70 -40.78 -21.50
N LEU A 415 -1.49 -40.97 -20.44
CA LEU A 415 -2.19 -39.91 -19.74
C LEU A 415 -1.25 -39.32 -18.67
N ASP A 416 -0.24 -38.56 -19.11
CA ASP A 416 0.68 -37.80 -18.26
C ASP A 416 0.30 -36.33 -18.28
N MET A 417 0.30 -35.67 -17.13
CA MET A 417 -0.05 -34.27 -16.96
C MET A 417 1.13 -33.42 -16.49
N ALA A 418 1.13 -32.17 -16.93
CA ALA A 418 2.10 -31.17 -16.51
C ALA A 418 1.37 -29.87 -16.17
N ASN A 419 1.93 -29.10 -15.22
CA ASN A 419 1.52 -27.74 -15.01
C ASN A 419 2.04 -26.88 -16.16
N ILE A 420 1.17 -26.03 -16.68
CA ILE A 420 1.50 -24.97 -17.64
C ILE A 420 1.08 -23.63 -17.02
N GLU A 421 1.89 -22.63 -17.26
CA GLU A 421 1.60 -21.26 -16.84
C GLU A 421 1.07 -20.47 -18.04
N LEU A 422 -0.09 -19.87 -17.87
CA LEU A 422 -0.73 -18.99 -18.86
C LEU A 422 -0.92 -17.61 -18.23
N GLY A 423 -0.23 -16.61 -18.76
CA GLY A 423 -0.34 -15.29 -18.17
C GLY A 423 0.35 -14.20 -18.98
N PHE A 424 0.51 -13.06 -18.34
CA PHE A 424 1.22 -11.91 -18.90
C PHE A 424 1.97 -11.14 -17.83
N ALA A 425 3.13 -10.57 -18.21
CA ALA A 425 3.77 -9.49 -17.47
C ALA A 425 3.36 -8.14 -18.09
N TYR A 426 3.22 -7.12 -17.24
CA TYR A 426 2.84 -5.77 -17.73
C TYR A 426 3.84 -5.20 -18.71
N GLU A 427 5.14 -5.41 -18.48
CA GLU A 427 6.23 -4.95 -19.34
C GLU A 427 6.19 -5.52 -20.77
N ASP A 428 5.53 -6.66 -20.97
CA ASP A 428 5.38 -7.26 -22.30
C ASP A 428 4.36 -6.50 -23.18
N PHE A 429 3.43 -5.78 -22.56
CA PHE A 429 2.30 -5.14 -23.22
C PHE A 429 2.32 -3.62 -23.14
N PHE A 430 2.86 -3.06 -22.07
CA PHE A 430 2.83 -1.62 -21.80
C PHE A 430 4.23 -1.06 -21.62
N GLU A 431 4.46 0.17 -22.12
CA GLU A 431 5.66 0.92 -21.81
C GLU A 431 5.61 1.34 -20.34
N MET A 432 6.36 0.64 -19.49
CA MET A 432 6.44 0.95 -18.06
C MET A 432 7.36 2.15 -17.85
N GLN A 433 6.86 3.18 -17.19
CA GLN A 433 7.67 4.30 -16.73
C GLN A 433 8.03 4.11 -15.25
N PRO A 434 9.25 4.50 -14.85
CA PRO A 434 9.61 4.47 -13.44
C PRO A 434 8.62 5.30 -12.63
N SER A 435 7.93 4.65 -11.69
CA SER A 435 6.94 5.28 -10.83
C SER A 435 7.34 5.10 -9.36
N THR A 436 6.96 6.07 -8.53
CA THR A 436 7.08 5.99 -7.08
C THR A 436 5.88 5.33 -6.44
N GLY A 437 4.76 5.22 -7.18
CA GLY A 437 3.44 4.83 -6.69
C GLY A 437 2.66 6.00 -6.06
N TYR A 438 3.22 7.21 -6.07
CA TYR A 438 2.57 8.42 -5.55
C TYR A 438 2.01 9.32 -6.65
N GLU A 439 2.40 9.13 -7.90
CA GLU A 439 1.97 9.95 -9.03
C GLU A 439 0.45 10.00 -9.15
N THR A 440 -0.18 8.83 -9.26
CA THR A 440 -1.64 8.72 -9.36
C THR A 440 -2.32 9.30 -8.13
N LEU A 441 -1.83 9.00 -6.91
CA LEU A 441 -2.42 9.49 -5.66
C LEU A 441 -2.35 11.02 -5.54
N ILE A 442 -1.23 11.64 -5.93
CA ILE A 442 -1.10 13.11 -5.92
C ILE A 442 -2.02 13.74 -6.96
N TYR A 443 -2.05 13.18 -8.18
CA TYR A 443 -2.92 13.64 -9.25
C TYR A 443 -4.39 13.52 -8.87
N ASP A 444 -4.82 12.38 -8.36
CA ASP A 444 -6.19 12.11 -7.90
C ASP A 444 -6.61 13.06 -6.76
N CYS A 445 -5.69 13.32 -5.84
CA CYS A 445 -5.95 14.32 -4.80
C CYS A 445 -6.18 15.71 -5.39
N MET A 446 -5.43 16.12 -6.43
CA MET A 446 -5.59 17.42 -7.08
C MET A 446 -6.86 17.51 -7.95
N THR A 447 -7.28 16.40 -8.57
CA THR A 447 -8.48 16.34 -9.42
C THR A 447 -9.76 16.04 -8.64
N GLY A 448 -9.64 15.47 -7.43
CA GLY A 448 -10.79 15.17 -6.55
C GLY A 448 -11.26 13.73 -6.62
N ASP A 449 -10.51 12.84 -7.26
CA ASP A 449 -10.83 11.42 -7.24
C ASP A 449 -10.35 10.77 -5.92
N GLN A 450 -11.27 10.19 -5.18
CA GLN A 450 -10.96 9.50 -3.92
C GLN A 450 -11.01 7.97 -4.03
N THR A 451 -11.09 7.41 -5.22
CA THR A 451 -11.23 5.96 -5.45
C THR A 451 -10.13 5.15 -4.80
N LEU A 452 -8.90 5.65 -4.85
CA LEU A 452 -7.71 4.98 -4.31
C LEU A 452 -7.39 5.36 -2.85
N PHE A 453 -8.23 6.15 -2.19
CA PHE A 453 -7.98 6.57 -0.81
C PHE A 453 -8.85 5.79 0.19
N GLN A 454 -8.35 5.70 1.42
CA GLN A 454 -9.07 5.02 2.48
C GLN A 454 -10.10 5.95 3.14
N ARG A 455 -11.28 5.41 3.41
CA ARG A 455 -12.34 6.08 4.15
C ARG A 455 -12.26 5.71 5.64
N ALA A 456 -12.78 6.59 6.51
CA ALA A 456 -12.72 6.41 7.96
C ALA A 456 -13.24 5.03 8.41
N ASP A 457 -14.39 4.60 7.92
CA ASP A 457 -15.00 3.31 8.26
C ASP A 457 -14.17 2.10 7.81
N ASN A 458 -13.46 2.20 6.68
CA ASN A 458 -12.56 1.14 6.23
C ASN A 458 -11.37 0.97 7.20
N ILE A 459 -10.79 2.08 7.67
CA ILE A 459 -9.70 2.07 8.65
C ILE A 459 -10.17 1.49 9.99
N GLU A 460 -11.30 1.97 10.50
CA GLU A 460 -11.84 1.50 11.78
C GLU A 460 -12.22 0.02 11.73
N ASN A 461 -12.83 -0.45 10.63
CA ASN A 461 -13.10 -1.86 10.41
C ASN A 461 -11.81 -2.69 10.34
N GLY A 462 -10.77 -2.18 9.68
CA GLY A 462 -9.46 -2.81 9.64
C GLY A 462 -8.86 -2.98 11.05
N TRP A 463 -8.88 -1.93 11.87
CA TRP A 463 -8.42 -2.01 13.25
C TRP A 463 -9.27 -2.95 14.10
N ARG A 464 -10.59 -2.94 13.93
CA ARG A 464 -11.51 -3.87 14.62
C ARG A 464 -11.18 -5.34 14.32
N ALA A 465 -10.81 -5.63 13.08
CA ALA A 465 -10.43 -6.98 12.64
C ALA A 465 -9.09 -7.45 13.22
N VAL A 466 -8.12 -6.55 13.42
CA VAL A 466 -6.80 -6.91 13.98
C VAL A 466 -6.71 -6.78 15.50
N GLN A 467 -7.63 -6.07 16.14
CA GLN A 467 -7.60 -5.85 17.59
C GLN A 467 -7.54 -7.15 18.42
N PRO A 468 -8.30 -8.21 18.08
CA PRO A 468 -8.22 -9.47 18.82
C PRO A 468 -6.81 -10.11 18.80
N PHE A 469 -6.07 -9.98 17.71
CA PHE A 469 -4.69 -10.49 17.63
C PHE A 469 -3.76 -9.67 18.53
N LEU A 470 -3.88 -8.34 18.50
CA LEU A 470 -3.10 -7.47 19.37
C LEU A 470 -3.35 -7.78 20.85
N ASP A 471 -4.61 -8.01 21.23
CA ASP A 471 -4.97 -8.30 22.61
C ASP A 471 -4.51 -9.69 23.02
N ALA A 472 -4.64 -10.69 22.15
CA ALA A 472 -4.17 -12.06 22.40
C ALA A 472 -2.65 -12.11 22.61
N TRP A 473 -1.88 -11.29 21.88
CA TRP A 473 -0.42 -11.26 21.98
C TRP A 473 0.12 -10.48 23.19
N LYS A 474 -0.67 -9.65 23.84
CA LYS A 474 -0.29 -8.99 25.10
C LYS A 474 -0.10 -10.00 26.25
N GLU A 475 -0.81 -11.11 26.19
CA GLU A 475 -0.81 -12.13 27.22
C GLU A 475 0.08 -13.35 26.87
N ASP A 476 0.75 -13.32 25.74
CA ASP A 476 1.57 -14.42 25.23
C ASP A 476 2.98 -13.95 24.87
N ASP A 477 4.00 -14.56 25.49
CA ASP A 477 5.41 -14.29 25.21
C ASP A 477 5.97 -15.11 24.02
N GLY A 478 5.13 -15.88 23.33
CA GLY A 478 5.48 -16.89 22.32
C GLY A 478 5.90 -16.35 20.97
N ILE A 479 6.84 -15.37 20.89
CA ILE A 479 7.39 -14.95 19.61
C ILE A 479 8.28 -16.04 19.03
N GLN A 480 8.07 -16.43 17.76
CA GLN A 480 8.81 -17.47 17.05
C GLN A 480 10.04 -16.89 16.36
N ALA A 481 11.17 -17.59 16.41
CA ALA A 481 12.37 -17.18 15.69
C ALA A 481 12.35 -17.71 14.25
N TYR A 482 12.87 -16.92 13.30
CA TYR A 482 13.26 -17.34 11.96
C TYR A 482 14.58 -16.68 11.57
N LYS A 483 15.39 -17.32 10.73
CA LYS A 483 16.65 -16.72 10.28
C LYS A 483 16.40 -15.70 9.17
N ALA A 484 17.19 -14.63 9.14
CA ALA A 484 17.23 -13.76 7.97
C ALA A 484 17.55 -14.58 6.73
N GLY A 485 16.69 -14.46 5.70
CA GLY A 485 16.74 -15.28 4.48
C GLY A 485 15.77 -16.48 4.44
N GLU A 486 15.01 -16.72 5.51
CA GLU A 486 13.92 -17.70 5.53
C GLU A 486 12.57 -17.04 5.27
N ASP A 487 11.55 -17.83 4.85
CA ASP A 487 10.21 -17.34 4.54
C ASP A 487 9.28 -17.22 5.76
N GLY A 488 9.86 -17.15 6.93
CA GLY A 488 9.19 -17.03 8.21
C GLY A 488 9.43 -18.24 9.12
N PRO A 489 8.85 -18.25 10.32
CA PRO A 489 9.00 -19.37 11.26
C PRO A 489 8.17 -20.57 10.82
N ALA A 490 8.61 -21.81 11.12
CA ALA A 490 7.91 -23.06 10.81
C ALA A 490 6.45 -23.13 11.33
N ALA A 491 6.14 -22.37 12.38
CA ALA A 491 4.76 -22.22 12.86
C ALA A 491 3.82 -21.60 11.81
N ALA A 492 4.35 -20.78 10.88
CA ALA A 492 3.56 -20.22 9.79
C ALA A 492 3.14 -21.30 8.77
N ASP A 493 3.98 -22.29 8.51
CA ASP A 493 3.63 -23.44 7.66
C ASP A 493 2.60 -24.31 8.38
N ALA A 494 2.78 -24.56 9.67
CA ALA A 494 1.85 -25.31 10.50
C ALA A 494 0.45 -24.66 10.55
N LEU A 495 0.35 -23.34 10.41
CA LEU A 495 -0.93 -22.62 10.36
C LEU A 495 -1.79 -23.09 9.17
N LEU A 496 -1.20 -23.29 7.98
CA LEU A 496 -1.90 -23.74 6.80
C LEU A 496 -2.04 -25.28 6.79
N ALA A 497 -1.01 -25.98 7.26
CA ALA A 497 -0.99 -27.46 7.29
C ALA A 497 -2.14 -28.05 8.12
N ARG A 498 -2.61 -27.37 9.16
CA ARG A 498 -3.80 -27.77 9.93
C ARG A 498 -5.07 -27.85 9.07
N ASP A 499 -5.14 -27.05 8.03
CA ASP A 499 -6.26 -27.03 7.09
C ASP A 499 -5.96 -27.88 5.83
N GLY A 500 -4.87 -28.66 5.82
CA GLY A 500 -4.43 -29.44 4.65
C GLY A 500 -3.90 -28.60 3.51
N ARG A 501 -3.34 -27.40 3.80
CA ARG A 501 -2.85 -26.43 2.81
C ARG A 501 -1.38 -26.10 3.04
N ALA A 502 -0.75 -25.46 2.06
CA ALA A 502 0.61 -24.96 2.15
C ALA A 502 0.70 -23.56 1.55
N TRP A 503 1.71 -22.79 1.96
CA TRP A 503 2.03 -21.53 1.31
C TRP A 503 2.48 -21.77 -0.13
N HIS A 504 2.04 -20.88 -1.01
CA HIS A 504 2.66 -20.76 -2.33
C HIS A 504 4.14 -20.35 -2.15
N SER A 505 5.01 -21.00 -2.93
CA SER A 505 6.45 -20.71 -2.90
C SER A 505 6.70 -19.29 -3.38
N LEU A 506 7.55 -18.54 -2.68
CA LEU A 506 7.94 -17.21 -3.11
C LEU A 506 8.91 -17.27 -4.31
N GLY A 507 8.71 -16.41 -5.33
CA GLY A 507 9.59 -16.27 -6.52
C GLY A 507 9.09 -16.87 -7.78
#